data_e0a83d630554b9a232bba18cf196720f
#
_entry.id   e0a83d630554b9a232bba18cf196720f
#
_cell.length_a   1.000
_cell.length_b   1.000
_cell.length_c   1.000
_cell.angle_alpha   90.00
_cell.angle_beta   90.00
_cell.angle_gamma   90.00
#
_symmetry.space_group_name_H-M   'P 1'
#
loop_
_entity.id
_entity.type
_entity.pdbx_description
1 polymer ?
#
loop_
_entity_poly.entity_id
_entity_poly.type
_entity_poly.pdbx_seq_one_letter_code
_entity_poly.pdbx_strand_id
1 'polypeptide(L)'
;MKTYATYFVNDEKQPLRYGEINIINPKRKRLRGEEAKEGIKAIPVFCGFCGTDLELMRMGQRGELCPKFPEGESRLINGHEGVVWVPSQNRFAIVLIRGGDSCDPTRFTEDETYFEYGCDGADGLFSDENYFNPDMLLYLPKEYEGMTKLPVDLAKRLVFCDPYACAIFQEERMRDIGSAQNFRVIMAREKCSEEEARKLADDETFKNTVIYGLGTTGLFIGDQIRRKHPDAKILFVARSSENSDKVRFAKEVIGADYLCAGELSEEAAAKAIKDYFGAPASCFVGTSGNAVEHRVAFEHGALGCNGIYDSFSLGPKVTYDTMPFGFKNQVILASINFTQKHMEEAIEILSKSRFGEVVELIDKDEFIADPIDAYLNKIYSTAAPLKTAVVWNREYME
;
A
#
# COMPACT_ATOMS: atom_id res chain seq x y z
N MET A 1 10.88 -18.80 22.59
CA MET A 1 11.87 -19.21 21.54
C MET A 1 12.83 -18.05 21.35
N LYS A 2 14.13 -18.31 21.13
CA LYS A 2 15.12 -17.28 20.80
C LYS A 2 15.25 -17.14 19.27
N THR A 3 15.35 -15.91 18.80
CA THR A 3 15.55 -15.59 17.38
C THR A 3 16.45 -14.37 17.22
N TYR A 4 17.13 -14.23 16.10
CA TYR A 4 17.79 -12.99 15.72
C TYR A 4 16.82 -12.15 14.87
N ALA A 5 16.69 -10.87 15.20
CA ALA A 5 15.73 -9.99 14.55
C ALA A 5 16.21 -8.53 14.55
N THR A 6 15.66 -7.71 13.65
CA THR A 6 15.63 -6.26 13.85
C THR A 6 14.35 -5.87 14.56
N TYR A 7 14.43 -4.93 15.48
CA TYR A 7 13.30 -4.56 16.31
C TYR A 7 13.36 -3.10 16.78
N PHE A 8 12.20 -2.49 16.87
CA PHE A 8 12.01 -1.18 17.49
C PHE A 8 12.17 -1.26 19.00
N VAL A 9 12.74 -0.19 19.56
CA VAL A 9 12.81 0.07 21.00
C VAL A 9 12.47 1.54 21.28
N ASN A 10 12.09 1.85 22.51
CA ASN A 10 11.82 3.24 22.91
C ASN A 10 13.13 4.00 23.18
N ASP A 11 13.87 4.29 22.11
CA ASP A 11 15.12 5.05 22.13
C ASP A 11 15.18 5.96 20.88
N GLU A 12 15.01 7.27 21.09
CA GLU A 12 14.98 8.25 20.00
C GLU A 12 16.28 8.33 19.18
N LYS A 13 17.41 7.91 19.76
CA LYS A 13 18.71 7.96 19.07
C LYS A 13 19.00 6.70 18.27
N GLN A 14 18.53 5.57 18.76
CA GLN A 14 18.68 4.27 18.12
C GLN A 14 17.35 3.48 18.21
N PRO A 15 16.33 3.93 17.50
CA PRO A 15 14.99 3.34 17.57
C PRO A 15 14.92 1.92 17.00
N LEU A 16 15.84 1.55 16.12
CA LEU A 16 15.90 0.24 15.46
C LEU A 16 17.21 -0.46 15.80
N ARG A 17 17.14 -1.69 16.25
CA ARG A 17 18.31 -2.51 16.68
C ARG A 17 18.25 -3.89 16.05
N TYR A 18 19.41 -4.54 15.95
CA TYR A 18 19.54 -5.96 15.60
C TYR A 18 20.13 -6.74 16.77
N GLY A 19 19.59 -7.93 17.06
CA GLY A 19 20.13 -8.81 18.10
C GLY A 19 19.28 -10.04 18.39
N GLU A 20 19.78 -10.89 19.31
CA GLU A 20 19.05 -12.04 19.83
C GLU A 20 17.95 -11.58 20.79
N ILE A 21 16.73 -12.00 20.56
CA ILE A 21 15.57 -11.71 21.41
C ILE A 21 14.75 -12.98 21.67
N ASN A 22 13.92 -12.93 22.72
CA ASN A 22 12.92 -13.96 22.96
C ASN A 22 11.62 -13.56 22.28
N ILE A 23 11.00 -14.48 21.55
CA ILE A 23 9.63 -14.33 21.06
C ILE A 23 8.70 -15.31 21.78
N ILE A 24 7.51 -14.82 22.07
CA ILE A 24 6.45 -15.59 22.73
C ILE A 24 5.51 -16.07 21.63
N ASN A 25 4.95 -17.28 21.77
CA ASN A 25 3.88 -17.75 20.91
C ASN A 25 2.53 -17.24 21.46
N PRO A 26 2.04 -16.09 21.00
CA PRO A 26 0.82 -15.51 21.53
C PRO A 26 -0.41 -16.23 20.98
N LYS A 27 -1.42 -16.40 21.84
CA LYS A 27 -2.76 -16.73 21.33
C LYS A 27 -3.39 -15.47 20.79
N ARG A 28 -3.80 -15.52 19.53
CA ARG A 28 -4.43 -14.38 18.86
C ARG A 28 -5.75 -14.79 18.22
N LYS A 29 -6.73 -13.92 18.34
CA LYS A 29 -7.96 -13.97 17.56
C LYS A 29 -7.77 -13.19 16.27
N ARG A 30 -8.45 -13.63 15.25
CA ARG A 30 -8.55 -12.90 14.00
C ARG A 30 -9.95 -12.34 13.80
N LEU A 31 -10.95 -13.16 14.12
CA LEU A 31 -12.35 -12.89 13.84
C LEU A 31 -13.15 -12.86 15.15
N ARG A 32 -14.16 -12.02 15.18
CA ARG A 32 -15.05 -11.89 16.33
C ARG A 32 -15.75 -13.22 16.63
N GLY A 33 -15.69 -13.63 17.88
CA GLY A 33 -16.33 -14.88 18.34
C GLY A 33 -15.54 -16.15 18.09
N GLU A 34 -14.40 -16.10 17.41
CA GLU A 34 -13.51 -17.25 17.27
C GLU A 34 -12.65 -17.44 18.53
N GLU A 35 -12.31 -18.70 18.82
CA GLU A 35 -11.32 -18.99 19.86
C GLU A 35 -9.95 -18.48 19.44
N ALA A 36 -9.21 -17.94 20.41
CA ALA A 36 -7.84 -17.51 20.18
C ALA A 36 -6.95 -18.72 19.87
N LYS A 37 -6.26 -18.69 18.71
CA LYS A 37 -5.37 -19.75 18.25
C LYS A 37 -3.92 -19.44 18.61
N GLU A 38 -3.18 -20.47 18.97
CA GLU A 38 -1.72 -20.36 19.09
C GLU A 38 -1.12 -20.13 17.71
N GLY A 39 -0.10 -19.27 17.65
CA GLY A 39 0.66 -19.05 16.43
C GLY A 39 1.37 -20.31 15.99
N ILE A 40 1.48 -20.53 14.69
CA ILE A 40 2.37 -21.52 14.13
C ILE A 40 3.68 -20.87 13.72
N LYS A 41 4.76 -21.63 13.87
CA LYS A 41 6.10 -21.19 13.52
C LYS A 41 6.21 -21.02 12.00
N ALA A 42 6.72 -19.87 11.58
CA ALA A 42 7.09 -19.62 10.21
C ALA A 42 8.46 -18.93 10.14
N ILE A 43 9.11 -19.06 9.00
CA ILE A 43 10.45 -18.56 8.72
C ILE A 43 10.32 -17.46 7.68
N PRO A 44 10.50 -16.18 8.05
CA PRO A 44 10.54 -15.10 7.07
C PRO A 44 11.68 -15.31 6.06
N VAL A 45 11.33 -15.30 4.78
CA VAL A 45 12.30 -15.58 3.69
C VAL A 45 12.71 -14.29 3.02
N PHE A 46 11.73 -13.40 2.83
CA PHE A 46 11.88 -12.20 2.04
C PHE A 46 11.01 -11.09 2.65
N CYS A 47 11.61 -9.93 2.95
CA CYS A 47 10.92 -8.83 3.63
C CYS A 47 11.19 -7.50 2.93
N GLY A 48 10.11 -6.75 2.63
CA GLY A 48 10.19 -5.44 2.00
C GLY A 48 10.30 -4.30 3.00
N PHE A 49 10.97 -3.23 2.60
CA PHE A 49 10.94 -1.95 3.31
C PHE A 49 9.65 -1.20 2.99
N CYS A 50 9.00 -0.66 4.01
CA CYS A 50 7.83 0.20 3.88
C CYS A 50 8.09 1.61 4.41
N GLY A 51 7.39 2.59 3.84
CA GLY A 51 7.39 3.96 4.38
C GLY A 51 6.87 4.03 5.81
N THR A 52 5.96 3.15 6.19
CA THR A 52 5.44 3.02 7.55
C THR A 52 6.54 2.69 8.56
N ASP A 53 7.49 1.82 8.23
CA ASP A 53 8.63 1.51 9.13
C ASP A 53 9.43 2.78 9.47
N LEU A 54 9.61 3.68 8.51
CA LEU A 54 10.29 4.96 8.75
C LEU A 54 9.48 5.91 9.64
N GLU A 55 8.17 5.96 9.47
CA GLU A 55 7.33 6.75 10.37
C GLU A 55 7.38 6.18 11.79
N LEU A 56 7.35 4.86 11.94
CA LEU A 56 7.52 4.19 13.24
C LEU A 56 8.90 4.47 13.88
N MET A 57 9.98 4.51 13.09
CA MET A 57 11.31 4.88 13.59
C MET A 57 11.38 6.30 14.15
N ARG A 58 10.53 7.19 13.69
CA ARG A 58 10.43 8.57 14.22
C ARG A 58 9.77 8.65 15.59
N MET A 59 9.28 7.54 16.12
CA MET A 59 8.72 7.42 17.47
C MET A 59 7.68 8.48 17.80
N GLY A 60 6.80 8.81 16.85
CA GLY A 60 5.76 9.81 17.05
C GLY A 60 6.26 11.27 17.08
N GLN A 61 7.50 11.56 16.72
CA GLN A 61 8.03 12.95 16.67
C GLN A 61 7.22 13.87 15.75
N ARG A 62 6.49 13.32 14.81
CA ARG A 62 5.54 14.03 13.95
C ARG A 62 4.08 13.80 14.33
N GLY A 63 3.80 13.08 15.42
CA GLY A 63 2.48 12.97 16.05
C GLY A 63 1.57 11.85 15.55
N GLU A 64 2.01 10.99 14.63
CA GLU A 64 1.03 10.19 13.89
C GLU A 64 1.18 8.68 14.10
N LEU A 65 2.36 8.13 13.97
CA LEU A 65 2.60 6.70 14.17
C LEU A 65 3.71 6.44 15.18
N CYS A 66 3.41 5.61 16.14
CA CYS A 66 4.37 5.14 17.13
C CYS A 66 4.25 3.61 17.24
N PRO A 67 5.36 2.86 17.28
CA PRO A 67 5.27 1.42 17.41
C PRO A 67 4.63 1.07 18.76
N LYS A 68 3.61 0.21 18.72
CA LYS A 68 3.04 -0.37 19.94
C LYS A 68 3.66 -1.73 20.19
N PHE A 69 4.28 -1.87 21.35
CA PHE A 69 4.95 -3.10 21.72
C PHE A 69 3.96 -4.21 22.10
N PRO A 70 4.28 -5.49 21.86
CA PRO A 70 3.49 -6.60 22.39
C PRO A 70 3.36 -6.50 23.90
N GLU A 71 2.24 -7.01 24.45
CA GLU A 71 1.96 -6.96 25.89
C GLU A 71 3.10 -7.56 26.72
N GLY A 72 3.61 -6.79 27.67
CA GLY A 72 4.72 -7.18 28.54
C GLY A 72 6.11 -7.04 27.93
N GLU A 73 6.22 -6.60 26.68
CA GLU A 73 7.48 -6.40 25.96
C GLU A 73 7.89 -4.92 25.91
N SER A 74 9.18 -4.66 25.75
CA SER A 74 9.75 -3.32 25.54
C SER A 74 10.33 -3.15 24.14
N ARG A 75 9.93 -4.02 23.22
CA ARG A 75 10.42 -4.08 21.83
C ARG A 75 9.35 -4.62 20.89
N LEU A 76 9.50 -4.37 19.59
CA LEU A 76 8.64 -4.88 18.53
C LEU A 76 9.50 -5.26 17.33
N ILE A 77 9.45 -6.50 16.86
CA ILE A 77 10.08 -6.87 15.57
C ILE A 77 9.39 -6.09 14.48
N ASN A 78 10.16 -5.39 13.66
CA ASN A 78 9.64 -4.60 12.54
C ASN A 78 9.38 -5.45 11.28
N GLY A 79 8.84 -4.80 10.24
CA GLY A 79 8.55 -5.40 8.93
C GLY A 79 7.18 -6.07 8.85
N HIS A 80 6.43 -5.69 7.82
CA HIS A 80 5.06 -6.14 7.61
C HIS A 80 4.75 -6.52 6.15
N GLU A 81 5.75 -6.55 5.28
CA GLU A 81 5.59 -6.93 3.86
C GLU A 81 6.57 -8.03 3.51
N GLY A 82 6.08 -9.23 3.20
CA GLY A 82 7.01 -10.30 2.86
C GLY A 82 6.40 -11.69 2.73
N VAL A 83 7.28 -12.64 2.46
CA VAL A 83 6.97 -14.05 2.26
C VAL A 83 7.61 -14.88 3.37
N VAL A 84 6.85 -15.81 3.90
CA VAL A 84 7.32 -16.75 4.92
C VAL A 84 7.25 -18.19 4.43
N TRP A 85 8.16 -19.01 4.90
CA TRP A 85 8.10 -20.47 4.81
C TRP A 85 7.44 -21.03 6.06
N VAL A 86 6.46 -21.92 5.90
CA VAL A 86 5.73 -22.57 7.00
C VAL A 86 6.13 -24.03 7.07
N PRO A 87 7.10 -24.41 7.90
CA PRO A 87 7.66 -25.78 7.92
C PRO A 87 6.61 -26.87 8.17
N SER A 88 5.65 -26.62 9.08
CA SER A 88 4.60 -27.59 9.43
C SER A 88 3.63 -27.86 8.27
N GLN A 89 3.57 -26.99 7.28
CA GLN A 89 2.69 -27.09 6.11
C GLN A 89 3.48 -27.39 4.82
N ASN A 90 4.81 -27.30 4.87
CA ASN A 90 5.68 -27.42 3.71
C ASN A 90 5.27 -26.50 2.55
N ARG A 91 4.96 -25.23 2.86
CA ARG A 91 4.44 -24.24 1.91
C ARG A 91 4.92 -22.84 2.23
N PHE A 92 5.01 -22.00 1.19
CA PHE A 92 5.17 -20.55 1.33
C PHE A 92 3.83 -19.86 1.52
N ALA A 93 3.85 -18.78 2.30
CA ALA A 93 2.67 -17.96 2.55
C ALA A 93 3.01 -16.46 2.59
N ILE A 94 2.03 -15.63 2.29
CA ILE A 94 2.00 -14.20 2.59
C ILE A 94 1.30 -14.02 3.93
N VAL A 95 1.81 -13.14 4.77
CA VAL A 95 1.17 -12.83 6.05
C VAL A 95 0.13 -11.73 5.84
N LEU A 96 -1.12 -12.02 6.16
CA LEU A 96 -2.14 -11.00 6.34
C LEU A 96 -1.84 -10.29 7.65
N ILE A 97 -1.32 -9.08 7.60
CA ILE A 97 -0.66 -8.46 8.74
C ILE A 97 -1.62 -7.91 9.80
N ARG A 98 -2.89 -7.65 9.45
CA ARG A 98 -3.88 -7.00 10.32
C ARG A 98 -4.91 -7.97 10.83
N GLY A 99 -5.16 -7.96 12.14
CA GLY A 99 -6.15 -8.81 12.81
C GLY A 99 -6.80 -8.10 13.99
N GLY A 100 -7.78 -8.77 14.60
CA GLY A 100 -8.56 -8.30 15.73
C GLY A 100 -9.92 -8.99 15.80
N ASP A 101 -10.71 -8.68 16.82
CA ASP A 101 -12.02 -9.29 17.04
C ASP A 101 -13.13 -8.74 16.11
N SER A 102 -12.95 -7.52 15.55
CA SER A 102 -13.94 -6.89 14.68
C SER A 102 -14.06 -7.55 13.31
N CYS A 103 -13.11 -8.35 12.89
CA CYS A 103 -12.98 -8.90 11.55
C CYS A 103 -12.86 -7.88 10.43
N ASP A 104 -12.96 -6.62 10.73
CA ASP A 104 -12.94 -5.53 9.77
C ASP A 104 -11.71 -4.67 10.02
N PRO A 105 -10.59 -4.91 9.32
CA PRO A 105 -9.37 -4.13 9.50
C PRO A 105 -9.54 -2.66 9.10
N THR A 106 -10.64 -2.30 8.43
CA THR A 106 -10.96 -0.91 8.10
C THR A 106 -11.53 -0.13 9.30
N ARG A 107 -11.90 -0.83 10.37
CA ARG A 107 -12.40 -0.25 11.64
C ARG A 107 -11.41 -0.36 12.79
N PHE A 108 -10.12 -0.41 12.48
CA PHE A 108 -9.06 -0.67 13.47
C PHE A 108 -9.06 0.31 14.66
N THR A 109 -9.50 1.54 14.49
CA THR A 109 -9.57 2.54 15.58
C THR A 109 -10.68 2.27 16.59
N GLU A 110 -11.64 1.41 16.25
CA GLU A 110 -12.76 1.03 17.09
C GLU A 110 -12.58 -0.36 17.74
N ASP A 111 -11.56 -1.10 17.33
CA ASP A 111 -11.28 -2.46 17.81
C ASP A 111 -10.12 -2.45 18.82
N GLU A 112 -10.43 -2.58 20.10
CA GLU A 112 -9.43 -2.64 21.17
C GLU A 112 -8.52 -3.88 21.08
N THR A 113 -8.94 -4.90 20.33
CA THR A 113 -8.16 -6.13 20.11
C THR A 113 -7.32 -6.09 18.84
N TYR A 114 -7.37 -4.98 18.09
CA TYR A 114 -6.60 -4.80 16.87
C TYR A 114 -5.11 -5.00 17.12
N PHE A 115 -4.49 -5.67 16.17
CA PHE A 115 -3.04 -5.76 16.11
C PHE A 115 -2.56 -5.75 14.66
N GLU A 116 -1.33 -5.34 14.47
CA GLU A 116 -0.68 -5.35 13.16
C GLU A 116 0.75 -5.86 13.30
N TYR A 117 1.07 -6.95 12.62
CA TYR A 117 2.42 -7.51 12.63
C TYR A 117 3.44 -6.46 12.17
N GLY A 118 4.47 -6.24 12.98
CA GLY A 118 5.52 -5.28 12.69
C GLY A 118 5.21 -3.81 12.99
N CYS A 119 3.98 -3.48 13.42
CA CYS A 119 3.53 -2.12 13.68
C CYS A 119 2.84 -1.94 15.03
N ASP A 120 1.85 -2.77 15.33
CA ASP A 120 0.97 -2.63 16.50
C ASP A 120 0.79 -3.96 17.22
N GLY A 121 1.39 -4.08 18.38
CA GLY A 121 1.16 -5.17 19.33
C GLY A 121 1.56 -6.58 18.88
N ALA A 122 2.16 -6.76 17.70
CA ALA A 122 2.55 -8.05 17.15
C ALA A 122 3.88 -8.01 16.41
N ASP A 123 4.77 -8.96 16.72
CA ASP A 123 6.09 -9.08 16.12
C ASP A 123 6.03 -9.36 14.62
N GLY A 124 6.83 -8.62 13.84
CA GLY A 124 6.85 -8.62 12.38
C GLY A 124 7.77 -9.66 11.74
N LEU A 125 8.22 -9.34 10.52
CA LEU A 125 8.87 -10.29 9.61
C LEU A 125 10.41 -10.23 9.61
N PHE A 126 11.04 -9.16 10.10
CA PHE A 126 12.52 -9.08 10.08
C PHE A 126 13.15 -9.90 11.22
N SER A 127 12.96 -11.22 11.15
CA SER A 127 13.48 -12.19 12.12
C SER A 127 13.84 -13.51 11.45
N ASP A 128 14.72 -14.31 12.07
CA ASP A 128 15.06 -15.64 11.56
C ASP A 128 13.88 -16.59 11.59
N GLU A 129 13.03 -16.44 12.62
CA GLU A 129 11.78 -17.18 12.76
C GLU A 129 10.82 -16.41 13.67
N ASN A 130 9.51 -16.58 13.47
CA ASN A 130 8.47 -15.96 14.26
C ASN A 130 7.21 -16.85 14.30
N TYR A 131 6.21 -16.46 15.12
CA TYR A 131 4.90 -17.09 15.20
C TYR A 131 3.83 -16.20 14.61
N PHE A 132 3.02 -16.77 13.71
CA PHE A 132 1.89 -16.10 13.09
C PHE A 132 0.60 -16.87 13.34
N ASN A 133 -0.52 -16.14 13.46
CA ASN A 133 -1.83 -16.79 13.54
C ASN A 133 -2.07 -17.61 12.26
N PRO A 134 -2.43 -18.91 12.37
CA PRO A 134 -2.67 -19.77 11.20
C PRO A 134 -3.66 -19.19 10.18
N ASP A 135 -4.70 -18.49 10.66
CA ASP A 135 -5.74 -17.91 9.81
C ASP A 135 -5.27 -16.65 9.06
N MET A 136 -4.09 -16.13 9.39
CA MET A 136 -3.48 -14.99 8.75
C MET A 136 -2.36 -15.38 7.78
N LEU A 137 -2.15 -16.67 7.54
CA LEU A 137 -1.19 -17.18 6.58
C LEU A 137 -1.91 -17.53 5.27
N LEU A 138 -1.77 -16.68 4.28
CA LEU A 138 -2.33 -16.89 2.94
C LEU A 138 -1.32 -17.64 2.10
N TYR A 139 -1.55 -18.95 1.95
CA TYR A 139 -0.65 -19.82 1.20
C TYR A 139 -0.65 -19.47 -0.28
N LEU A 140 0.53 -19.53 -0.91
CA LEU A 140 0.65 -19.29 -2.34
C LEU A 140 -0.23 -20.26 -3.15
N PRO A 141 -0.70 -19.83 -4.34
CA PRO A 141 -1.55 -20.63 -5.23
C PRO A 141 -1.02 -22.06 -5.47
N LYS A 142 -1.93 -22.97 -5.85
CA LYS A 142 -1.61 -24.41 -6.00
C LYS A 142 -0.45 -24.71 -6.96
N GLU A 143 -0.26 -23.88 -7.97
CA GLU A 143 0.88 -24.02 -8.90
C GLU A 143 2.25 -23.88 -8.23
N TYR A 144 2.30 -23.30 -7.02
CA TYR A 144 3.51 -23.18 -6.20
C TYR A 144 3.58 -24.19 -5.05
N GLU A 145 2.62 -25.13 -4.99
CA GLU A 145 2.61 -26.17 -3.95
C GLU A 145 3.76 -27.16 -4.15
N GLY A 146 4.42 -27.53 -3.05
CA GLY A 146 5.56 -28.44 -3.07
C GLY A 146 6.91 -27.78 -3.40
N MET A 147 6.93 -26.47 -3.67
CA MET A 147 8.19 -25.74 -3.78
C MET A 147 8.88 -25.68 -2.42
N THR A 148 10.17 -26.00 -2.40
CA THR A 148 11.03 -25.89 -1.20
C THR A 148 11.91 -24.65 -1.23
N LYS A 149 12.00 -24.00 -2.39
CA LYS A 149 12.71 -22.74 -2.61
C LYS A 149 11.83 -21.78 -3.41
N LEU A 150 11.84 -20.52 -3.01
CA LEU A 150 11.07 -19.47 -3.65
C LEU A 150 11.91 -18.83 -4.78
N PRO A 151 11.43 -18.81 -6.02
CA PRO A 151 12.12 -18.10 -7.10
C PRO A 151 12.25 -16.60 -6.77
N VAL A 152 13.45 -16.06 -6.99
CA VAL A 152 13.75 -14.64 -6.72
C VAL A 152 12.75 -13.71 -7.40
N ASP A 153 12.43 -13.96 -8.68
CA ASP A 153 11.50 -13.13 -9.43
C ASP A 153 10.07 -13.17 -8.88
N LEU A 154 9.64 -14.31 -8.34
CA LEU A 154 8.35 -14.42 -7.68
C LEU A 154 8.35 -13.67 -6.34
N ALA A 155 9.40 -13.84 -5.53
CA ALA A 155 9.56 -13.11 -4.27
C ALA A 155 9.51 -11.59 -4.47
N LYS A 156 10.25 -11.06 -5.47
CA LYS A 156 10.23 -9.66 -5.85
C LYS A 156 8.83 -9.13 -6.16
N ARG A 157 7.98 -9.93 -6.78
CA ARG A 157 6.59 -9.55 -7.09
C ARG A 157 5.71 -9.59 -5.84
N LEU A 158 5.84 -10.65 -5.05
CA LEU A 158 4.98 -10.89 -3.88
C LEU A 158 5.23 -9.94 -2.70
N VAL A 159 6.40 -9.28 -2.64
CA VAL A 159 6.68 -8.26 -1.60
C VAL A 159 5.71 -7.08 -1.63
N PHE A 160 5.00 -6.91 -2.73
CA PHE A 160 4.04 -5.85 -2.92
C PHE A 160 2.60 -6.21 -2.52
N CYS A 161 2.34 -7.42 -2.03
CA CYS A 161 0.96 -7.88 -1.80
C CYS A 161 0.17 -6.96 -0.87
N ASP A 162 0.77 -6.51 0.24
CA ASP A 162 0.09 -5.60 1.17
C ASP A 162 -0.28 -4.25 0.54
N PRO A 163 0.66 -3.46 0.00
CA PRO A 163 0.31 -2.18 -0.60
C PRO A 163 -0.53 -2.31 -1.89
N TYR A 164 -0.42 -3.42 -2.62
CA TYR A 164 -1.28 -3.65 -3.78
C TYR A 164 -2.72 -3.98 -3.39
N ALA A 165 -2.93 -4.73 -2.30
CA ALA A 165 -4.25 -4.99 -1.75
C ALA A 165 -4.95 -3.70 -1.29
N CYS A 166 -4.20 -2.72 -0.77
CA CYS A 166 -4.73 -1.38 -0.50
C CYS A 166 -5.23 -0.70 -1.80
N ALA A 167 -4.50 -0.82 -2.91
CA ALA A 167 -4.91 -0.22 -4.18
C ALA A 167 -6.19 -0.88 -4.75
N ILE A 168 -6.35 -2.19 -4.61
CA ILE A 168 -7.58 -2.89 -4.99
C ILE A 168 -8.77 -2.33 -4.20
N PHE A 169 -8.63 -2.23 -2.88
CA PHE A 169 -9.69 -1.71 -2.01
C PHE A 169 -10.03 -0.25 -2.32
N GLN A 170 -9.04 0.60 -2.61
CA GLN A 170 -9.27 2.00 -2.97
C GLN A 170 -10.03 2.12 -4.29
N GLU A 171 -9.66 1.36 -5.32
CA GLU A 171 -10.38 1.37 -6.60
C GLU A 171 -11.83 0.96 -6.41
N GLU A 172 -12.11 -0.14 -5.67
CA GLU A 172 -13.47 -0.57 -5.38
C GLU A 172 -14.29 0.54 -4.70
N ARG A 173 -13.73 1.22 -3.71
CA ARG A 173 -14.42 2.31 -3.02
C ARG A 173 -14.68 3.53 -3.92
N MET A 174 -13.71 3.93 -4.73
CA MET A 174 -13.90 5.02 -5.68
C MET A 174 -15.01 4.69 -6.68
N ARG A 175 -15.02 3.47 -7.21
CA ARG A 175 -16.03 2.98 -8.14
C ARG A 175 -17.43 3.00 -7.51
N ASP A 176 -17.58 2.42 -6.32
CA ASP A 176 -18.87 2.32 -5.65
C ASP A 176 -19.46 3.70 -5.31
N ILE A 177 -18.62 4.64 -4.85
CA ILE A 177 -19.01 6.01 -4.54
C ILE A 177 -19.35 6.78 -5.83
N GLY A 178 -18.53 6.67 -6.86
CA GLY A 178 -18.76 7.32 -8.15
C GLY A 178 -20.03 6.84 -8.82
N SER A 179 -20.26 5.54 -8.81
CA SER A 179 -21.51 4.94 -9.30
C SER A 179 -22.71 5.45 -8.50
N ALA A 180 -22.66 5.42 -7.18
CA ALA A 180 -23.76 5.87 -6.32
C ALA A 180 -24.07 7.38 -6.50
N GLN A 181 -23.07 8.19 -6.75
CA GLN A 181 -23.20 9.62 -6.96
C GLN A 181 -23.84 9.95 -8.31
N ASN A 182 -23.45 9.29 -9.37
CA ASN A 182 -23.69 9.73 -10.74
C ASN A 182 -24.80 8.97 -11.47
N PHE A 183 -25.12 7.72 -11.08
CA PHE A 183 -26.00 6.85 -11.90
C PHE A 183 -27.38 7.44 -12.15
N ARG A 184 -28.00 8.14 -11.17
CA ARG A 184 -29.34 8.71 -11.34
C ARG A 184 -29.36 9.87 -12.37
N VAL A 185 -28.31 10.66 -12.37
CA VAL A 185 -28.16 11.76 -13.35
C VAL A 185 -27.94 11.18 -14.73
N ILE A 186 -27.10 10.17 -14.84
CA ILE A 186 -26.83 9.45 -16.10
C ILE A 186 -28.09 8.75 -16.60
N MET A 187 -28.82 8.05 -15.73
CA MET A 187 -30.08 7.37 -16.07
C MET A 187 -31.09 8.36 -16.69
N ALA A 188 -31.20 9.54 -16.09
CA ALA A 188 -32.10 10.58 -16.61
C ALA A 188 -31.62 11.20 -17.93
N ARG A 189 -30.30 11.42 -18.06
CA ARG A 189 -29.66 12.00 -19.26
C ARG A 189 -29.73 11.05 -20.46
N GLU A 190 -29.34 9.79 -20.24
CA GLU A 190 -29.24 8.78 -21.30
C GLU A 190 -30.55 8.00 -21.53
N LYS A 191 -31.54 8.15 -20.65
CA LYS A 191 -32.82 7.42 -20.69
C LYS A 191 -32.63 5.89 -20.71
N CYS A 192 -31.67 5.40 -19.97
CA CYS A 192 -31.30 4.00 -19.86
C CYS A 192 -31.77 3.34 -18.55
N SER A 193 -31.58 2.03 -18.41
CA SER A 193 -31.84 1.29 -17.17
C SER A 193 -30.87 1.69 -16.05
N GLU A 194 -31.22 1.34 -14.80
CA GLU A 194 -30.33 1.59 -13.66
C GLU A 194 -29.00 0.84 -13.81
N GLU A 195 -29.04 -0.41 -14.29
CA GLU A 195 -27.83 -1.22 -14.50
C GLU A 195 -26.87 -0.58 -15.51
N GLU A 196 -27.42 -0.14 -16.65
CA GLU A 196 -26.65 0.57 -17.69
C GLU A 196 -26.11 1.90 -17.15
N ALA A 197 -26.92 2.65 -16.39
CA ALA A 197 -26.49 3.92 -15.82
C ALA A 197 -25.36 3.75 -14.80
N ARG A 198 -25.37 2.68 -13.99
CA ARG A 198 -24.29 2.37 -13.05
C ARG A 198 -23.00 2.06 -13.78
N LYS A 199 -23.05 1.25 -14.83
CA LYS A 199 -21.90 0.95 -15.67
C LYS A 199 -21.30 2.22 -16.31
N LEU A 200 -22.16 3.06 -16.88
CA LEU A 200 -21.72 4.34 -17.44
C LEU A 200 -21.13 5.27 -16.36
N ALA A 201 -21.64 5.22 -15.13
CA ALA A 201 -21.11 6.00 -14.02
C ALA A 201 -19.72 5.54 -13.59
N ASP A 202 -19.45 4.24 -13.61
CA ASP A 202 -18.12 3.67 -13.36
C ASP A 202 -17.13 4.16 -14.42
N ASP A 203 -17.48 4.07 -15.70
CA ASP A 203 -16.65 4.52 -16.81
C ASP A 203 -16.41 6.05 -16.75
N GLU A 204 -17.43 6.86 -16.43
CA GLU A 204 -17.28 8.31 -16.30
C GLU A 204 -16.41 8.68 -15.09
N THR A 205 -16.47 7.91 -13.99
CA THR A 205 -15.67 8.15 -12.79
C THR A 205 -14.18 8.09 -13.11
N PHE A 206 -13.73 7.12 -13.86
CA PHE A 206 -12.31 6.93 -14.18
C PHE A 206 -11.86 7.47 -15.52
N LYS A 207 -12.78 8.08 -16.30
CA LYS A 207 -12.53 8.55 -17.66
C LYS A 207 -11.25 9.38 -17.81
N ASN A 208 -11.07 10.37 -16.93
CA ASN A 208 -9.92 11.26 -16.88
C ASN A 208 -9.32 11.17 -15.46
N THR A 209 -8.35 10.32 -15.29
CA THR A 209 -7.76 10.03 -13.97
C THR A 209 -6.39 10.67 -13.83
N VAL A 210 -6.22 11.51 -12.80
CA VAL A 210 -4.93 12.01 -12.34
C VAL A 210 -4.45 11.17 -11.18
N ILE A 211 -3.18 10.76 -11.21
CA ILE A 211 -2.50 10.17 -10.06
C ILE A 211 -1.34 11.11 -9.69
N TYR A 212 -1.48 11.82 -8.58
CA TYR A 212 -0.49 12.78 -8.11
C TYR A 212 0.50 12.12 -7.15
N GLY A 213 1.65 11.77 -7.69
CA GLY A 213 2.69 10.96 -7.06
C GLY A 213 3.04 9.73 -7.90
N LEU A 214 4.35 9.44 -8.03
CA LEU A 214 4.87 8.32 -8.80
C LEU A 214 5.72 7.41 -7.89
N GLY A 215 5.18 7.11 -6.72
CA GLY A 215 5.68 6.11 -5.79
C GLY A 215 5.01 4.76 -5.99
N THR A 216 5.33 3.82 -5.11
CA THR A 216 4.75 2.47 -5.09
C THR A 216 3.22 2.51 -5.11
N THR A 217 2.61 3.27 -4.20
CA THR A 217 1.16 3.43 -4.08
C THR A 217 0.53 4.00 -5.37
N GLY A 218 1.18 5.03 -5.96
CA GLY A 218 0.69 5.63 -7.21
C GLY A 218 0.70 4.63 -8.37
N LEU A 219 1.78 3.85 -8.53
CA LEU A 219 1.86 2.84 -9.60
C LEU A 219 0.83 1.73 -9.42
N PHE A 220 0.56 1.31 -8.17
CA PHE A 220 -0.43 0.26 -7.91
C PHE A 220 -1.85 0.69 -8.20
N ILE A 221 -2.23 1.88 -7.77
CA ILE A 221 -3.58 2.38 -8.07
C ILE A 221 -3.74 2.64 -9.58
N GLY A 222 -2.68 3.09 -10.26
CA GLY A 222 -2.68 3.24 -11.72
C GLY A 222 -2.83 1.92 -12.47
N ASP A 223 -2.11 0.86 -12.04
CA ASP A 223 -2.24 -0.47 -12.61
C ASP A 223 -3.64 -1.06 -12.35
N GLN A 224 -4.16 -0.91 -11.13
CA GLN A 224 -5.50 -1.40 -10.78
C GLN A 224 -6.58 -0.70 -11.57
N ILE A 225 -6.52 0.64 -11.70
CA ILE A 225 -7.46 1.40 -12.55
C ILE A 225 -7.35 0.96 -14.01
N ARG A 226 -6.14 0.79 -14.55
CA ARG A 226 -5.96 0.30 -15.92
C ARG A 226 -6.56 -1.08 -16.15
N ARG A 227 -6.43 -2.00 -15.18
CA ARG A 227 -6.99 -3.36 -15.26
C ARG A 227 -8.51 -3.38 -15.25
N LYS A 228 -9.12 -2.56 -14.41
CA LYS A 228 -10.59 -2.52 -14.24
C LYS A 228 -11.26 -1.60 -15.26
N HIS A 229 -10.58 -0.53 -15.68
CA HIS A 229 -11.07 0.51 -16.58
C HIS A 229 -10.08 0.72 -17.75
N PRO A 230 -10.03 -0.20 -18.72
CA PRO A 230 -9.01 -0.20 -19.78
C PRO A 230 -9.03 1.07 -20.66
N ASP A 231 -10.19 1.71 -20.77
CA ASP A 231 -10.38 2.93 -21.58
C ASP A 231 -10.09 4.23 -20.80
N ALA A 232 -9.78 4.16 -19.50
CA ALA A 232 -9.42 5.31 -18.70
C ALA A 232 -8.17 6.02 -19.24
N LYS A 233 -8.23 7.34 -19.36
CA LYS A 233 -7.04 8.16 -19.60
C LYS A 233 -6.37 8.43 -18.28
N ILE A 234 -5.18 7.90 -18.09
CA ILE A 234 -4.43 8.01 -16.82
C ILE A 234 -3.23 8.93 -17.04
N LEU A 235 -3.12 9.97 -16.21
CA LEU A 235 -1.99 10.90 -16.17
C LEU A 235 -1.32 10.85 -14.80
N PHE A 236 -0.08 10.37 -14.75
CA PHE A 236 0.76 10.55 -13.58
C PHE A 236 1.34 11.96 -13.53
N VAL A 237 1.30 12.58 -12.36
CA VAL A 237 1.88 13.91 -12.10
C VAL A 237 2.87 13.79 -10.96
N ALA A 238 4.15 14.05 -11.19
CA ALA A 238 5.18 13.96 -10.16
C ALA A 238 6.41 14.82 -10.50
N ARG A 239 7.41 14.81 -9.61
CA ARG A 239 8.68 15.56 -9.79
C ARG A 239 9.81 14.70 -10.37
N SER A 240 9.58 13.44 -10.66
CA SER A 240 10.58 12.52 -11.17
C SER A 240 11.06 12.95 -12.56
N SER A 241 12.33 12.73 -12.86
CA SER A 241 12.84 12.92 -14.24
C SER A 241 12.10 12.00 -15.21
N GLU A 242 11.80 12.49 -16.41
CA GLU A 242 11.15 11.71 -17.47
C GLU A 242 11.91 10.43 -17.84
N ASN A 243 13.23 10.42 -17.63
CA ASN A 243 14.09 9.28 -17.91
C ASN A 243 14.19 8.28 -16.75
N SER A 244 13.47 8.48 -15.65
CA SER A 244 13.51 7.58 -14.51
C SER A 244 12.81 6.25 -14.81
N ASP A 245 13.28 5.18 -14.18
CA ASP A 245 12.68 3.85 -14.32
C ASP A 245 11.21 3.83 -13.92
N LYS A 246 10.83 4.63 -12.93
CA LYS A 246 9.44 4.78 -12.48
C LYS A 246 8.53 5.35 -13.59
N VAL A 247 9.01 6.37 -14.30
CA VAL A 247 8.26 6.96 -15.42
C VAL A 247 8.19 5.99 -16.59
N ARG A 248 9.31 5.32 -16.90
CA ARG A 248 9.31 4.28 -17.94
C ARG A 248 8.32 3.16 -17.61
N PHE A 249 8.30 2.68 -16.37
CA PHE A 249 7.36 1.66 -15.92
C PHE A 249 5.89 2.11 -16.06
N ALA A 250 5.58 3.34 -15.64
CA ALA A 250 4.24 3.91 -15.79
C ALA A 250 3.78 3.95 -17.26
N LYS A 251 4.68 4.38 -18.18
CA LYS A 251 4.38 4.46 -19.61
C LYS A 251 4.29 3.09 -20.30
N GLU A 252 5.26 2.21 -20.07
CA GLU A 252 5.40 0.95 -20.82
C GLU A 252 4.60 -0.22 -20.23
N VAL A 253 4.39 -0.23 -18.90
CA VAL A 253 3.71 -1.34 -18.23
C VAL A 253 2.26 -1.00 -17.93
N ILE A 254 2.00 0.19 -17.37
CA ILE A 254 0.64 0.62 -17.03
C ILE A 254 -0.07 1.24 -18.25
N GLY A 255 0.67 1.73 -19.23
CA GLY A 255 0.11 2.42 -20.39
C GLY A 255 -0.51 3.76 -20.02
N ALA A 256 0.12 4.50 -19.13
CA ALA A 256 -0.29 5.82 -18.67
C ALA A 256 0.65 6.90 -19.17
N ASP A 257 0.16 8.14 -19.26
CA ASP A 257 0.98 9.30 -19.58
C ASP A 257 1.60 9.93 -18.33
N TYR A 258 2.58 10.80 -18.52
CA TYR A 258 3.32 11.43 -17.44
C TYR A 258 3.50 12.93 -17.65
N LEU A 259 3.29 13.71 -16.58
CA LEU A 259 3.56 15.14 -16.49
C LEU A 259 4.61 15.39 -15.39
N CYS A 260 5.77 15.92 -15.77
CA CYS A 260 6.77 16.38 -14.81
C CYS A 260 6.33 17.75 -14.24
N ALA A 261 5.96 17.77 -12.96
CA ALA A 261 5.51 18.97 -12.25
C ALA A 261 6.61 19.60 -11.37
N GLY A 262 7.87 19.15 -11.47
CA GLY A 262 8.94 19.55 -10.58
C GLY A 262 9.23 21.06 -10.57
N GLU A 263 9.07 21.71 -11.72
CA GLU A 263 9.33 23.15 -11.92
C GLU A 263 8.04 23.97 -12.15
N LEU A 264 6.87 23.33 -12.13
CA LEU A 264 5.61 24.00 -12.37
C LEU A 264 5.07 24.61 -11.07
N SER A 265 4.47 25.80 -11.18
CA SER A 265 3.57 26.29 -10.13
C SER A 265 2.34 25.39 -10.06
N GLU A 266 1.62 25.43 -8.93
CA GLU A 266 0.40 24.66 -8.71
C GLU A 266 -0.68 24.99 -9.76
N GLU A 267 -0.83 26.29 -10.09
CA GLU A 267 -1.73 26.77 -11.13
C GLU A 267 -1.31 26.24 -12.53
N ALA A 268 -0.02 26.27 -12.85
CA ALA A 268 0.51 25.75 -14.10
C ALA A 268 0.32 24.24 -14.22
N ALA A 269 0.52 23.49 -13.14
CA ALA A 269 0.27 22.06 -13.09
C ALA A 269 -1.23 21.75 -13.31
N ALA A 270 -2.13 22.46 -12.64
CA ALA A 270 -3.56 22.30 -12.83
C ALA A 270 -4.00 22.65 -14.27
N LYS A 271 -3.41 23.71 -14.86
CA LYS A 271 -3.66 24.04 -16.26
C LYS A 271 -3.19 22.94 -17.20
N ALA A 272 -1.97 22.44 -17.02
CA ALA A 272 -1.42 21.36 -17.84
C ALA A 272 -2.26 20.07 -17.78
N ILE A 273 -2.79 19.72 -16.61
CA ILE A 273 -3.71 18.60 -16.42
C ILE A 273 -4.99 18.81 -17.24
N LYS A 274 -5.60 20.01 -17.17
CA LYS A 274 -6.81 20.34 -17.92
C LYS A 274 -6.56 20.36 -19.43
N ASP A 275 -5.43 20.89 -19.85
CA ASP A 275 -5.04 20.92 -21.29
C ASP A 275 -4.84 19.50 -21.83
N TYR A 276 -4.23 18.61 -21.06
CA TYR A 276 -4.01 17.21 -21.43
C TYR A 276 -5.32 16.46 -21.68
N PHE A 277 -6.29 16.58 -20.78
CA PHE A 277 -7.58 15.90 -20.92
C PHE A 277 -8.57 16.66 -21.82
N GLY A 278 -8.34 17.94 -22.09
CA GLY A 278 -9.32 18.85 -22.70
C GLY A 278 -10.47 19.22 -21.76
N ALA A 279 -10.39 18.83 -20.49
CA ALA A 279 -11.37 19.07 -19.43
C ALA A 279 -10.70 18.86 -18.05
N PRO A 280 -11.33 19.28 -16.93
CA PRO A 280 -10.90 18.85 -15.61
C PRO A 280 -10.99 17.32 -15.45
N ALA A 281 -10.18 16.78 -14.55
CA ALA A 281 -10.20 15.34 -14.21
C ALA A 281 -11.53 14.94 -13.56
N SER A 282 -11.97 13.71 -13.82
CA SER A 282 -13.12 13.08 -13.13
C SER A 282 -12.69 12.36 -11.84
N CYS A 283 -11.47 11.84 -11.81
CA CYS A 283 -10.84 11.20 -10.67
C CYS A 283 -9.46 11.78 -10.41
N PHE A 284 -9.15 12.05 -9.16
CA PHE A 284 -7.84 12.57 -8.74
C PHE A 284 -7.37 11.79 -7.51
N VAL A 285 -6.30 11.04 -7.64
CA VAL A 285 -5.73 10.23 -6.56
C VAL A 285 -4.46 10.90 -6.04
N GLY A 286 -4.50 11.34 -4.79
CA GLY A 286 -3.36 11.92 -4.08
C GLY A 286 -2.52 10.83 -3.41
N THR A 287 -1.29 10.63 -3.87
CA THR A 287 -0.38 9.60 -3.34
C THR A 287 0.97 10.17 -2.89
N SER A 288 1.13 11.47 -2.95
CA SER A 288 2.38 12.14 -2.57
C SER A 288 2.47 12.49 -1.08
N GLY A 289 1.33 12.53 -0.38
CA GLY A 289 1.25 13.01 1.00
C GLY A 289 1.57 14.50 1.16
N ASN A 290 1.43 15.28 0.09
CA ASN A 290 1.77 16.71 0.10
C ASN A 290 0.51 17.58 -0.09
N ALA A 291 0.39 18.68 0.66
CA ALA A 291 -0.71 19.63 0.53
C ALA A 291 -0.86 20.23 -0.89
N VAL A 292 0.20 20.21 -1.69
CA VAL A 292 0.18 20.68 -3.09
C VAL A 292 -0.86 19.94 -3.92
N GLU A 293 -0.98 18.62 -3.78
CA GLU A 293 -1.94 17.81 -4.55
C GLU A 293 -3.38 18.24 -4.29
N HIS A 294 -3.71 18.62 -3.05
CA HIS A 294 -5.03 19.13 -2.68
C HIS A 294 -5.31 20.49 -3.32
N ARG A 295 -4.33 21.43 -3.29
CA ARG A 295 -4.50 22.75 -3.90
C ARG A 295 -4.61 22.67 -5.41
N VAL A 296 -3.81 21.84 -6.05
CA VAL A 296 -3.92 21.57 -7.49
C VAL A 296 -5.31 21.04 -7.85
N ALA A 297 -5.83 20.07 -7.09
CA ALA A 297 -7.14 19.48 -7.33
C ALA A 297 -8.28 20.47 -7.14
N PHE A 298 -8.31 21.18 -6.00
CA PHE A 298 -9.47 21.96 -5.56
C PHE A 298 -9.33 23.45 -5.83
N GLU A 299 -8.25 24.10 -5.37
CA GLU A 299 -8.09 25.55 -5.49
C GLU A 299 -7.84 25.97 -6.95
N HIS A 300 -6.98 25.22 -7.66
CA HIS A 300 -6.67 25.49 -9.07
C HIS A 300 -7.58 24.72 -10.04
N GLY A 301 -8.52 23.91 -9.52
CA GLY A 301 -9.61 23.32 -10.26
C GLY A 301 -9.20 22.25 -11.26
N ALA A 302 -8.16 21.46 -10.97
CA ALA A 302 -7.82 20.31 -11.77
C ALA A 302 -8.87 19.19 -11.67
N LEU A 303 -9.60 19.10 -10.55
CA LEU A 303 -10.74 18.18 -10.38
C LEU A 303 -12.05 18.87 -10.81
N GLY A 304 -12.85 18.17 -11.61
CA GLY A 304 -14.11 18.66 -12.19
C GLY A 304 -15.32 18.53 -11.29
N CYS A 305 -16.49 18.88 -11.87
CA CYS A 305 -17.78 18.64 -11.21
C CYS A 305 -18.07 17.16 -11.09
N ASN A 306 -18.70 16.76 -9.99
CA ASN A 306 -18.97 15.37 -9.60
C ASN A 306 -17.68 14.50 -9.52
N GLY A 307 -16.52 15.14 -9.45
CA GLY A 307 -15.24 14.46 -9.39
C GLY A 307 -14.97 13.87 -8.01
N ILE A 308 -14.18 12.78 -7.99
CA ILE A 308 -13.73 12.11 -6.77
C ILE A 308 -12.26 12.43 -6.57
N TYR A 309 -11.93 12.91 -5.36
CA TYR A 309 -10.57 12.99 -4.86
C TYR A 309 -10.36 11.85 -3.86
N ASP A 310 -9.41 10.97 -4.13
CA ASP A 310 -8.98 9.94 -3.19
C ASP A 310 -7.67 10.34 -2.52
N SER A 311 -7.69 10.50 -1.19
CA SER A 311 -6.50 10.74 -0.37
C SER A 311 -5.91 9.40 0.03
N PHE A 312 -5.10 8.83 -0.86
CA PHE A 312 -4.52 7.50 -0.67
C PHE A 312 -3.18 7.53 0.10
N SER A 313 -2.75 8.65 0.56
CA SER A 313 -1.58 8.81 1.42
C SER A 313 -1.95 9.41 2.77
N LEU A 314 -1.17 9.10 3.80
CA LEU A 314 -1.25 9.84 5.07
C LEU A 314 -0.71 11.26 4.80
N GLY A 315 -1.62 12.20 4.63
CA GLY A 315 -1.32 13.57 4.23
C GLY A 315 -1.24 14.55 5.39
N PRO A 316 -0.74 15.77 5.13
CA PRO A 316 -0.72 16.84 6.10
C PRO A 316 -2.13 17.34 6.39
N LYS A 317 -2.28 18.11 7.47
CA LYS A 317 -3.51 18.86 7.71
C LYS A 317 -3.74 19.88 6.59
N VAL A 318 -4.92 19.82 5.96
CA VAL A 318 -5.35 20.75 4.91
C VAL A 318 -6.65 21.43 5.31
N THR A 319 -6.85 22.65 4.82
CA THR A 319 -8.09 23.42 5.03
C THR A 319 -8.78 23.61 3.69
N TYR A 320 -10.06 23.37 3.61
CA TYR A 320 -10.87 23.51 2.40
C TYR A 320 -11.84 24.68 2.52
N ASP A 321 -12.00 25.44 1.43
CA ASP A 321 -13.19 26.27 1.24
C ASP A 321 -14.33 25.35 0.77
N THR A 322 -15.35 25.22 1.60
CA THR A 322 -16.46 24.30 1.36
C THR A 322 -17.42 24.79 0.28
N MET A 323 -17.45 26.11 -0.02
CA MET A 323 -18.41 26.67 -0.98
C MET A 323 -18.11 26.25 -2.42
N PRO A 324 -16.90 26.44 -2.99
CA PRO A 324 -16.56 25.95 -4.33
C PRO A 324 -16.67 24.42 -4.44
N PHE A 325 -16.34 23.71 -3.36
CA PHE A 325 -16.45 22.28 -3.25
C PHE A 325 -17.90 21.79 -3.38
N GLY A 326 -18.84 22.44 -2.63
CA GLY A 326 -20.26 22.13 -2.70
C GLY A 326 -20.87 22.46 -4.07
N PHE A 327 -20.49 23.56 -4.71
CA PHE A 327 -21.00 23.91 -6.04
C PHE A 327 -20.59 22.93 -7.15
N LYS A 328 -19.53 22.17 -6.94
CA LYS A 328 -19.08 21.16 -7.90
C LYS A 328 -19.54 19.75 -7.55
N ASN A 329 -20.24 19.54 -6.45
CA ASN A 329 -20.63 18.20 -5.96
C ASN A 329 -19.42 17.25 -5.89
N GLN A 330 -18.28 17.73 -5.44
CA GLN A 330 -17.06 16.91 -5.34
C GLN A 330 -17.08 16.02 -4.09
N VAL A 331 -16.41 14.89 -4.14
CA VAL A 331 -16.25 13.96 -3.02
C VAL A 331 -14.79 13.85 -2.64
N ILE A 332 -14.48 13.87 -1.35
CA ILE A 332 -13.19 13.46 -0.80
C ILE A 332 -13.38 12.09 -0.17
N LEU A 333 -12.61 11.13 -0.66
CA LEU A 333 -12.49 9.80 -0.11
C LEU A 333 -11.15 9.68 0.61
N ALA A 334 -11.17 9.05 1.76
CA ALA A 334 -9.97 8.58 2.44
C ALA A 334 -10.26 7.17 2.95
N SER A 335 -9.33 6.28 2.76
CA SER A 335 -9.47 4.89 3.19
C SER A 335 -8.13 4.33 3.63
N ILE A 336 -8.18 3.33 4.48
CA ILE A 336 -7.00 2.63 4.96
C ILE A 336 -7.31 1.13 5.04
N ASN A 337 -6.27 0.32 4.98
CA ASN A 337 -6.34 -1.13 5.09
C ASN A 337 -7.11 -1.80 3.93
N PHE A 338 -7.45 -3.06 4.11
CA PHE A 338 -8.14 -3.90 3.12
C PHE A 338 -8.62 -5.19 3.81
N THR A 339 -9.42 -5.99 3.13
CA THR A 339 -9.86 -7.30 3.62
C THR A 339 -8.98 -8.43 3.08
N GLN A 340 -9.13 -9.63 3.64
CA GLN A 340 -8.43 -10.83 3.16
C GLN A 340 -8.61 -11.05 1.65
N LYS A 341 -9.83 -10.85 1.13
CA LYS A 341 -10.14 -11.03 -0.30
C LYS A 341 -9.25 -10.18 -1.20
N HIS A 342 -9.00 -8.92 -0.81
CA HIS A 342 -8.11 -8.03 -1.57
C HIS A 342 -6.67 -8.52 -1.58
N MET A 343 -6.20 -9.10 -0.47
CA MET A 343 -4.87 -9.70 -0.41
C MET A 343 -4.77 -10.95 -1.28
N GLU A 344 -5.79 -11.81 -1.30
CA GLU A 344 -5.86 -12.98 -2.18
C GLU A 344 -5.83 -12.58 -3.65
N GLU A 345 -6.60 -11.54 -4.03
CA GLU A 345 -6.57 -10.97 -5.39
C GLU A 345 -5.21 -10.36 -5.72
N ALA A 346 -4.58 -9.66 -4.77
CA ALA A 346 -3.23 -9.11 -4.94
C ALA A 346 -2.18 -10.20 -5.20
N ILE A 347 -2.22 -11.31 -4.46
CA ILE A 347 -1.32 -12.45 -4.68
C ILE A 347 -1.48 -13.00 -6.12
N GLU A 348 -2.72 -13.17 -6.58
CA GLU A 348 -2.99 -13.69 -7.92
C GLU A 348 -2.47 -12.73 -9.02
N ILE A 349 -2.74 -11.44 -8.90
CA ILE A 349 -2.31 -10.42 -9.85
C ILE A 349 -0.78 -10.32 -9.87
N LEU A 350 -0.17 -10.16 -8.70
CA LEU A 350 1.25 -9.91 -8.57
C LEU A 350 2.11 -11.10 -8.99
N SER A 351 1.65 -12.33 -8.75
CA SER A 351 2.37 -13.54 -9.18
C SER A 351 2.65 -13.57 -10.69
N LYS A 352 1.87 -12.84 -11.50
CA LYS A 352 1.97 -12.76 -12.97
C LYS A 352 2.38 -11.37 -13.48
N SER A 353 2.67 -10.43 -12.58
CA SER A 353 2.96 -9.02 -12.92
C SER A 353 4.42 -8.80 -13.31
N ARG A 354 4.71 -7.57 -13.79
CA ARG A 354 6.08 -7.09 -14.05
C ARG A 354 6.65 -6.26 -12.89
N PHE A 355 5.95 -6.11 -11.79
CA PHE A 355 6.41 -5.27 -10.66
C PHE A 355 7.73 -5.73 -10.04
N GLY A 356 8.12 -6.99 -10.20
CA GLY A 356 9.44 -7.47 -9.78
C GLY A 356 10.63 -6.75 -10.41
N GLU A 357 10.44 -6.12 -11.60
CA GLU A 357 11.50 -5.40 -12.33
C GLU A 357 11.98 -4.13 -11.60
N VAL A 358 11.17 -3.59 -10.69
CA VAL A 358 11.46 -2.34 -9.97
C VAL A 358 11.84 -2.57 -8.49
N VAL A 359 12.19 -3.82 -8.13
CA VAL A 359 12.62 -4.20 -6.79
C VAL A 359 14.12 -4.40 -6.74
N GLU A 360 14.79 -3.66 -5.86
CA GLU A 360 16.17 -3.89 -5.48
C GLU A 360 16.25 -4.91 -4.33
N LEU A 361 17.20 -5.82 -4.39
CA LEU A 361 17.47 -6.77 -3.32
C LEU A 361 18.74 -6.41 -2.58
N ILE A 362 18.69 -6.53 -1.27
CA ILE A 362 19.86 -6.50 -0.40
C ILE A 362 19.91 -7.77 0.45
N ASP A 363 21.11 -8.17 0.81
CA ASP A 363 21.30 -9.30 1.70
C ASP A 363 21.09 -8.90 3.17
N LYS A 364 20.73 -9.89 4.00
CA LYS A 364 20.55 -9.69 5.45
C LYS A 364 21.77 -9.04 6.09
N ASP A 365 22.99 -9.50 5.75
CA ASP A 365 24.22 -8.97 6.36
C ASP A 365 24.45 -7.49 6.04
N GLU A 366 24.09 -7.03 4.84
CA GLU A 366 24.11 -5.62 4.47
C GLU A 366 23.12 -4.82 5.30
N PHE A 367 21.90 -5.33 5.45
CA PHE A 367 20.85 -4.66 6.22
C PHE A 367 21.19 -4.53 7.71
N ILE A 368 21.59 -5.62 8.35
CA ILE A 368 21.83 -5.63 9.81
C ILE A 368 23.08 -4.88 10.24
N ALA A 369 24.00 -4.55 9.32
CA ALA A 369 25.19 -3.76 9.60
C ALA A 369 24.84 -2.35 10.08
N ASP A 370 23.85 -1.71 9.48
CA ASP A 370 23.24 -0.45 9.92
C ASP A 370 21.77 -0.37 9.43
N PRO A 371 20.82 -0.92 10.20
CA PRO A 371 19.42 -0.97 9.75
C PRO A 371 18.77 0.40 9.54
N ILE A 372 19.19 1.41 10.32
CA ILE A 372 18.64 2.78 10.20
C ILE A 372 19.11 3.42 8.89
N ASP A 373 20.42 3.37 8.63
CA ASP A 373 21.00 3.93 7.42
C ASP A 373 20.48 3.23 6.16
N ALA A 374 20.32 1.91 6.21
CA ALA A 374 19.73 1.13 5.12
C ALA A 374 18.31 1.64 4.75
N TYR A 375 17.45 1.88 5.74
CA TYR A 375 16.12 2.46 5.48
C TYR A 375 16.20 3.86 4.90
N LEU A 376 17.02 4.75 5.49
CA LEU A 376 17.15 6.15 5.05
C LEU A 376 17.66 6.25 3.61
N ASN A 377 18.69 5.48 3.27
CA ASN A 377 19.28 5.51 1.93
C ASN A 377 18.38 4.88 0.86
N LYS A 378 17.65 3.81 1.21
CA LYS A 378 16.87 3.03 0.24
C LYS A 378 15.43 3.50 0.05
N ILE A 379 14.90 4.37 0.92
CA ILE A 379 13.54 4.90 0.79
C ILE A 379 13.55 6.40 0.46
N TYR A 380 14.39 7.20 1.12
CA TYR A 380 14.37 8.66 0.93
C TYR A 380 15.36 9.21 -0.09
N SER A 381 16.30 8.41 -0.55
CA SER A 381 17.21 8.86 -1.61
C SER A 381 16.43 9.17 -2.89
N THR A 382 16.82 10.24 -3.58
CA THR A 382 16.27 10.56 -4.91
C THR A 382 16.57 9.48 -5.95
N ALA A 383 17.62 8.69 -5.72
CA ALA A 383 17.99 7.52 -6.51
C ALA A 383 17.40 6.21 -5.98
N ALA A 384 16.57 6.26 -4.91
CA ALA A 384 15.98 5.06 -4.33
C ALA A 384 15.16 4.27 -5.37
N PRO A 385 15.28 2.95 -5.36
CA PRO A 385 14.43 2.07 -6.17
C PRO A 385 12.97 2.26 -5.76
N LEU A 386 12.05 1.72 -6.54
CA LEU A 386 10.64 1.76 -6.16
C LEU A 386 10.38 0.98 -4.87
N LYS A 387 11.07 -0.13 -4.70
CA LYS A 387 11.02 -0.99 -3.53
C LYS A 387 12.39 -1.61 -3.26
N THR A 388 12.78 -1.65 -2.00
CA THR A 388 13.90 -2.46 -1.54
C THR A 388 13.37 -3.61 -0.69
N ALA A 389 13.95 -4.78 -0.85
CA ALA A 389 13.62 -5.94 -0.03
C ALA A 389 14.86 -6.70 0.40
N VAL A 390 14.82 -7.23 1.62
CA VAL A 390 15.88 -8.00 2.22
C VAL A 390 15.65 -9.49 1.98
N VAL A 391 16.64 -10.18 1.44
CA VAL A 391 16.70 -11.64 1.47
C VAL A 391 17.11 -12.05 2.88
N TRP A 392 16.14 -12.46 3.71
CA TRP A 392 16.38 -12.74 5.11
C TRP A 392 16.93 -14.14 5.35
N ASN A 393 16.28 -15.16 4.78
CA ASN A 393 16.74 -16.55 4.85
C ASN A 393 17.00 -17.10 3.45
N ARG A 394 18.23 -16.93 2.96
CA ARG A 394 18.66 -17.26 1.59
C ARG A 394 18.53 -18.74 1.26
N GLU A 395 18.59 -19.64 2.25
CA GLU A 395 18.44 -21.08 2.07
C GLU A 395 17.09 -21.49 1.46
N TYR A 396 16.06 -20.66 1.62
CA TYR A 396 14.72 -20.83 1.04
C TYR A 396 14.51 -20.07 -0.28
N MET A 397 15.57 -19.50 -0.85
CA MET A 397 15.55 -18.79 -2.13
C MET A 397 16.26 -19.61 -3.21
N GLU A 398 15.79 -19.47 -4.46
CA GLU A 398 16.38 -20.13 -5.64
C GLU A 398 17.26 -19.16 -6.44
#